data_7d873a8fa906a81f2cda87674b5a0232
#
_entry.id   7d873a8fa906a81f2cda87674b5a0232
#
_cell.length_a   1.000
_cell.length_b   1.000
_cell.length_c   1.000
_cell.angle_alpha   90.00
_cell.angle_beta   90.00
_cell.angle_gamma   90.00
#
_symmetry.space_group_name_H-M   'P 1'
#
loop_
_entity.id
_entity.type
_entity.pdbx_description
1 polymer ?
#
loop_
_entity_poly.entity_id
_entity_poly.type
_entity_poly.pdbx_seq_one_letter_code
_entity_poly.pdbx_strand_id
1 'polypeptide(L)'
;MILHDKIVCGGGVCRVTAQVASFATHGGVREWHAVLHVDGGERQFADQAASLRRAFETLREGFAGAECLMCRLFLSDAAAQQRAAAAIFADVPLSMIQQPPLDGSKVAVWAIFCEGVERVGEGAFSHNGYTHRYALMREAAGTDSASQTTALLDAYGADLASCGMTLADNCVRTWFFVRDVDVNYQGVVDARREKFDSCGLTPKTHYIASTGIEGKPDRRDVFVRMDAYSVEGLSEGQQQYLYARDYLNPTYEYGVTFERGVRVDYGDRSHIFISGTASIDNRGRVVHAGDVRRQTERMWENVEALLREGGATMDDVM
;
A
#
# COMPACT_ATOMS: atom_id res chain seq x y z
N MET A 1 -15.75 -15.47 0.69
CA MET A 1 -14.76 -16.27 -0.08
C MET A 1 -14.17 -15.37 -1.13
N ILE A 2 -12.84 -15.30 -1.20
CA ILE A 2 -12.13 -14.58 -2.25
C ILE A 2 -11.99 -15.52 -3.45
N LEU A 3 -12.23 -14.99 -4.65
CA LEU A 3 -12.02 -15.69 -5.92
C LEU A 3 -10.77 -15.14 -6.60
N HIS A 4 -9.96 -16.01 -7.14
CA HIS A 4 -8.74 -15.67 -7.86
C HIS A 4 -8.84 -16.07 -9.32
N ASP A 5 -8.71 -15.09 -10.21
CA ASP A 5 -8.77 -15.28 -11.65
C ASP A 5 -7.48 -14.82 -12.32
N LYS A 6 -7.13 -15.50 -13.42
CA LYS A 6 -6.05 -15.08 -14.31
C LYS A 6 -6.63 -14.78 -15.68
N ILE A 7 -6.59 -13.51 -16.07
CA ILE A 7 -7.16 -13.00 -17.31
C ILE A 7 -6.03 -12.62 -18.26
N VAL A 8 -6.11 -13.09 -19.50
CA VAL A 8 -5.18 -12.67 -20.56
C VAL A 8 -5.87 -11.64 -21.43
N CYS A 9 -5.36 -10.42 -21.39
CA CYS A 9 -5.89 -9.30 -22.17
C CYS A 9 -5.14 -9.18 -23.49
N GLY A 10 -5.87 -9.21 -24.59
CA GLY A 10 -5.38 -8.97 -25.94
C GLY A 10 -5.60 -7.53 -26.40
N GLY A 11 -5.22 -7.23 -27.65
CA GLY A 11 -5.52 -5.94 -28.32
C GLY A 11 -4.45 -4.88 -28.25
N GLY A 12 -3.33 -5.14 -27.57
CA GLY A 12 -2.14 -4.28 -27.52
C GLY A 12 -0.97 -4.85 -28.32
N VAL A 13 0.11 -4.06 -28.41
CA VAL A 13 1.41 -4.50 -28.95
C VAL A 13 2.04 -5.54 -28.02
N CYS A 14 1.81 -5.42 -26.71
CA CYS A 14 2.20 -6.39 -25.70
C CYS A 14 0.98 -7.20 -25.24
N ARG A 15 1.19 -8.49 -25.01
CA ARG A 15 0.25 -9.32 -24.27
C ARG A 15 0.30 -8.90 -22.80
N VAL A 16 -0.85 -8.81 -22.14
CA VAL A 16 -0.96 -8.47 -20.71
C VAL A 16 -1.66 -9.60 -20.00
N THR A 17 -1.11 -10.01 -18.87
CA THR A 17 -1.76 -10.92 -17.91
C THR A 17 -2.22 -10.12 -16.71
N ALA A 18 -3.48 -10.24 -16.34
CA ALA A 18 -4.05 -9.73 -15.11
C ALA A 18 -4.31 -10.87 -14.12
N GLN A 19 -3.81 -10.74 -12.92
CA GLN A 19 -4.20 -11.55 -11.76
C GLN A 19 -5.23 -10.74 -10.98
N VAL A 20 -6.43 -11.27 -10.82
CA VAL A 20 -7.55 -10.56 -10.21
C VAL A 20 -8.04 -11.37 -9.01
N ALA A 21 -8.00 -10.76 -7.83
CA ALA A 21 -8.68 -11.26 -6.65
C ALA A 21 -10.00 -10.50 -6.48
N SER A 22 -11.09 -11.17 -6.17
CA SER A 22 -12.39 -10.55 -5.97
C SER A 22 -13.07 -11.06 -4.71
N PHE A 23 -13.72 -10.14 -4.00
CA PHE A 23 -14.49 -10.39 -2.80
C PHE A 23 -15.90 -9.80 -2.94
N ALA A 24 -16.91 -10.51 -2.45
CA ALA A 24 -18.28 -10.00 -2.37
C ALA A 24 -18.75 -9.99 -0.92
N THR A 25 -19.29 -8.87 -0.46
CA THR A 25 -19.95 -8.75 0.84
C THR A 25 -21.28 -9.52 0.86
N HIS A 26 -21.86 -9.75 2.04
CA HIS A 26 -23.20 -10.32 2.15
C HIS A 26 -24.27 -9.43 1.50
N GLY A 27 -24.05 -8.13 1.43
CA GLY A 27 -24.92 -7.16 0.76
C GLY A 27 -24.77 -7.13 -0.77
N GLY A 28 -23.87 -7.95 -1.34
CA GLY A 28 -23.65 -8.07 -2.76
C GLY A 28 -22.68 -7.06 -3.36
N VAL A 29 -22.13 -6.13 -2.58
CA VAL A 29 -21.07 -5.21 -3.04
C VAL A 29 -19.78 -6.00 -3.30
N ARG A 30 -19.16 -5.74 -4.44
CA ARG A 30 -17.91 -6.40 -4.84
C ARG A 30 -16.74 -5.45 -4.78
N GLU A 31 -15.60 -6.04 -4.45
CA GLU A 31 -14.30 -5.40 -4.48
C GLU A 31 -13.32 -6.28 -5.27
N TRP A 32 -12.43 -5.65 -6.05
CA TRP A 32 -11.42 -6.34 -6.83
C TRP A 32 -10.05 -5.71 -6.60
N HIS A 33 -9.04 -6.56 -6.45
CA HIS A 33 -7.65 -6.19 -6.58
C HIS A 33 -7.09 -6.83 -7.86
N ALA A 34 -6.52 -6.00 -8.72
CA ALA A 34 -5.98 -6.45 -9.99
C ALA A 34 -4.50 -6.10 -10.10
N VAL A 35 -3.67 -7.10 -10.37
CA VAL A 35 -2.25 -6.91 -10.69
C VAL A 35 -2.03 -7.26 -12.16
N LEU A 36 -1.55 -6.29 -12.95
CA LEU A 36 -1.36 -6.43 -14.38
C LEU A 36 0.13 -6.42 -14.73
N HIS A 37 0.53 -7.40 -15.51
CA HIS A 37 1.90 -7.56 -16.02
C HIS A 37 1.90 -7.64 -17.53
N VAL A 38 2.93 -7.10 -18.18
CA VAL A 38 3.19 -7.37 -19.61
C VAL A 38 4.02 -8.64 -19.74
N ASP A 39 3.64 -9.49 -20.68
CA ASP A 39 4.42 -10.64 -21.07
C ASP A 39 5.54 -10.16 -22.02
N GLY A 40 6.81 -10.28 -21.59
CA GLY A 40 7.98 -9.91 -22.37
C GLY A 40 8.48 -8.49 -22.15
N GLY A 41 9.64 -8.39 -21.47
CA GLY A 41 10.29 -7.12 -21.09
C GLY A 41 11.04 -6.39 -22.20
N GLU A 42 11.14 -6.96 -23.42
CA GLU A 42 11.97 -6.43 -24.51
C GLU A 42 11.43 -5.16 -25.18
N ARG A 43 10.13 -4.89 -25.05
CA ARG A 43 9.47 -3.75 -25.68
C ARG A 43 9.78 -2.43 -24.96
N GLN A 44 9.60 -1.32 -25.70
CA GLN A 44 9.75 0.01 -25.14
C GLN A 44 8.68 0.30 -24.08
N PHE A 45 9.00 1.18 -23.13
CA PHE A 45 8.07 1.59 -22.07
C PHE A 45 6.71 2.05 -22.61
N ALA A 46 6.70 2.85 -23.69
CA ALA A 46 5.47 3.38 -24.27
C ALA A 46 4.51 2.26 -24.74
N ASP A 47 5.04 1.21 -25.37
CA ASP A 47 4.24 0.07 -25.85
C ASP A 47 3.68 -0.73 -24.66
N GLN A 48 4.50 -0.95 -23.62
CA GLN A 48 4.10 -1.64 -22.42
C GLN A 48 3.02 -0.87 -21.67
N ALA A 49 3.21 0.41 -21.41
CA ALA A 49 2.27 1.27 -20.70
C ALA A 49 0.93 1.40 -21.44
N ALA A 50 0.97 1.57 -22.77
CA ALA A 50 -0.24 1.63 -23.58
C ALA A 50 -1.00 0.30 -23.61
N SER A 51 -0.30 -0.83 -23.57
CA SER A 51 -0.93 -2.17 -23.49
C SER A 51 -1.55 -2.43 -22.14
N LEU A 52 -0.85 -2.04 -21.04
CA LEU A 52 -1.38 -2.09 -19.67
C LEU A 52 -2.63 -1.21 -19.52
N ARG A 53 -2.60 0.01 -20.08
CA ARG A 53 -3.77 0.90 -20.04
C ARG A 53 -4.99 0.26 -20.71
N ARG A 54 -4.83 -0.34 -21.89
CA ARG A 54 -5.93 -1.05 -22.57
C ARG A 54 -6.45 -2.22 -21.73
N ALA A 55 -5.57 -3.00 -21.14
CA ALA A 55 -5.97 -4.10 -20.28
C ALA A 55 -6.71 -3.60 -19.03
N PHE A 56 -6.23 -2.51 -18.43
CA PHE A 56 -6.90 -1.84 -17.31
C PHE A 56 -8.32 -1.39 -17.68
N GLU A 57 -8.52 -0.77 -18.85
CA GLU A 57 -9.85 -0.38 -19.34
C GLU A 57 -10.76 -1.58 -19.54
N THR A 58 -10.25 -2.65 -20.14
CA THR A 58 -11.01 -3.89 -20.31
C THR A 58 -11.49 -4.45 -18.98
N LEU A 59 -10.65 -4.43 -17.94
CA LEU A 59 -11.05 -4.85 -16.59
C LEU A 59 -12.08 -3.88 -16.00
N ARG A 60 -11.87 -2.57 -16.10
CA ARG A 60 -12.78 -1.55 -15.60
C ARG A 60 -14.17 -1.66 -16.23
N GLU A 61 -14.25 -1.92 -17.53
CA GLU A 61 -15.51 -2.19 -18.24
C GLU A 61 -16.17 -3.50 -17.76
N GLY A 62 -15.36 -4.52 -17.47
CA GLY A 62 -15.82 -5.80 -16.93
C GLY A 62 -16.33 -5.74 -15.49
N PHE A 63 -15.84 -4.76 -14.70
CA PHE A 63 -16.28 -4.51 -13.33
C PHE A 63 -17.38 -3.44 -13.32
N ALA A 64 -18.50 -3.74 -13.97
CA ALA A 64 -19.59 -2.79 -14.20
C ALA A 64 -20.10 -2.16 -12.89
N GLY A 65 -20.10 -0.82 -12.82
CA GLY A 65 -20.53 -0.07 -11.63
C GLY A 65 -19.47 0.09 -10.54
N ALA A 66 -18.25 -0.40 -10.76
CA ALA A 66 -17.14 -0.21 -9.83
C ALA A 66 -16.32 1.05 -10.15
N GLU A 67 -15.91 1.75 -9.11
CA GLU A 67 -14.96 2.86 -9.18
C GLU A 67 -13.53 2.35 -8.92
N CYS A 68 -12.54 2.92 -9.62
CA CYS A 68 -11.14 2.73 -9.30
C CYS A 68 -10.79 3.60 -8.08
N LEU A 69 -10.42 2.96 -6.97
CA LEU A 69 -10.11 3.63 -5.72
C LEU A 69 -8.64 4.05 -5.63
N MET A 70 -7.77 3.21 -6.17
CA MET A 70 -6.32 3.43 -6.21
C MET A 70 -5.73 2.65 -7.38
N CYS A 71 -4.77 3.27 -8.07
CA CYS A 71 -3.93 2.63 -9.07
C CYS A 71 -2.47 2.94 -8.76
N ARG A 72 -1.64 1.91 -8.57
CA ARG A 72 -0.19 2.07 -8.37
C ARG A 72 0.58 1.48 -9.53
N LEU A 73 1.48 2.31 -10.09
CA LEU A 73 2.41 1.89 -11.13
C LEU A 73 3.79 1.65 -10.52
N PHE A 74 4.32 0.48 -10.79
CA PHE A 74 5.70 0.10 -10.47
C PHE A 74 6.55 0.32 -11.72
N LEU A 75 7.45 1.29 -11.68
CA LEU A 75 8.25 1.72 -12.82
C LEU A 75 9.68 1.17 -12.73
N SER A 76 10.27 0.83 -13.86
CA SER A 76 11.68 0.45 -13.91
C SER A 76 12.63 1.65 -13.83
N ASP A 77 12.17 2.84 -14.26
CA ASP A 77 12.89 4.12 -14.20
C ASP A 77 11.90 5.27 -14.08
N ALA A 78 11.65 5.72 -12.85
CA ALA A 78 10.71 6.80 -12.59
C ALA A 78 11.13 8.13 -13.24
N ALA A 79 12.43 8.44 -13.24
CA ALA A 79 12.93 9.70 -13.79
C ALA A 79 12.62 9.85 -15.29
N ALA A 80 12.69 8.76 -16.05
CA ALA A 80 12.39 8.74 -17.48
C ALA A 80 10.91 8.50 -17.79
N GLN A 81 10.17 7.79 -16.93
CA GLN A 81 8.87 7.20 -17.28
C GLN A 81 7.68 7.89 -16.60
N GLN A 82 7.84 8.49 -15.42
CA GLN A 82 6.74 8.97 -14.59
C GLN A 82 5.83 9.97 -15.32
N ARG A 83 6.40 10.92 -16.06
CA ARG A 83 5.62 11.92 -16.80
C ARG A 83 4.71 11.29 -17.86
N ALA A 84 5.24 10.32 -18.61
CA ALA A 84 4.46 9.62 -19.65
C ALA A 84 3.41 8.68 -19.00
N ALA A 85 3.77 8.00 -17.92
CA ALA A 85 2.85 7.17 -17.16
C ALA A 85 1.67 7.99 -16.59
N ALA A 86 1.95 9.15 -16.00
CA ALA A 86 0.93 10.05 -15.47
C ALA A 86 -0.07 10.51 -16.56
N ALA A 87 0.42 10.79 -17.77
CA ALA A 87 -0.44 11.18 -18.90
C ALA A 87 -1.34 10.02 -19.36
N ILE A 88 -0.84 8.78 -19.34
CA ILE A 88 -1.58 7.58 -19.76
C ILE A 88 -2.67 7.19 -18.72
N PHE A 89 -2.43 7.43 -17.43
CA PHE A 89 -3.33 7.08 -16.33
C PHE A 89 -3.91 8.31 -15.61
N ALA A 90 -4.11 9.42 -16.31
CA ALA A 90 -4.48 10.73 -15.74
C ALA A 90 -5.88 10.77 -15.07
N ASP A 91 -6.76 9.84 -15.39
CA ASP A 91 -8.18 9.80 -14.95
C ASP A 91 -8.43 8.87 -13.76
N VAL A 92 -7.37 8.36 -13.13
CA VAL A 92 -7.47 7.47 -11.95
C VAL A 92 -6.68 8.01 -10.76
N PRO A 93 -7.06 7.69 -9.52
CA PRO A 93 -6.24 7.98 -8.33
C PRO A 93 -4.91 7.24 -8.42
N LEU A 94 -3.83 7.98 -8.71
CA LEU A 94 -2.56 7.41 -9.18
C LEU A 94 -1.46 7.53 -8.14
N SER A 95 -0.78 6.40 -7.87
CA SER A 95 0.51 6.33 -7.20
C SER A 95 1.56 5.77 -8.16
N MET A 96 2.76 6.32 -8.16
CA MET A 96 3.87 5.87 -9.02
C MET A 96 5.16 5.81 -8.23
N ILE A 97 5.92 4.74 -8.42
CA ILE A 97 7.19 4.56 -7.74
C ILE A 97 8.16 3.75 -8.60
N GLN A 98 9.44 4.06 -8.55
CA GLN A 98 10.45 3.19 -9.11
C GLN A 98 10.69 2.01 -8.18
N GLN A 99 10.10 0.91 -8.55
CA GLN A 99 10.34 -0.45 -8.06
C GLN A 99 10.27 -1.37 -9.28
N PRO A 100 11.40 -1.68 -9.91
CA PRO A 100 11.44 -2.42 -11.16
C PRO A 100 10.74 -3.78 -11.02
N PRO A 101 9.81 -4.13 -11.94
CA PRO A 101 9.22 -5.46 -11.95
C PRO A 101 10.29 -6.54 -12.12
N LEU A 102 10.16 -7.65 -11.37
CA LEU A 102 11.17 -8.73 -11.34
C LEU A 102 11.25 -9.53 -12.64
N ASP A 103 10.22 -9.49 -13.46
CA ASP A 103 10.15 -10.14 -14.78
C ASP A 103 10.91 -9.38 -15.88
N GLY A 104 11.53 -8.24 -15.52
CA GLY A 104 12.27 -7.37 -16.45
C GLY A 104 11.40 -6.46 -17.29
N SER A 105 10.08 -6.45 -17.08
CA SER A 105 9.21 -5.46 -17.68
C SER A 105 9.51 -4.06 -17.15
N LYS A 106 9.07 -3.02 -17.86
CA LYS A 106 9.37 -1.63 -17.52
C LYS A 106 8.31 -1.00 -16.64
N VAL A 107 7.15 -1.64 -16.54
CA VAL A 107 6.02 -1.17 -15.76
C VAL A 107 5.09 -2.32 -15.44
N ALA A 108 4.56 -2.32 -14.20
CA ALA A 108 3.44 -3.15 -13.77
C ALA A 108 2.39 -2.28 -13.07
N VAL A 109 1.17 -2.77 -12.95
CA VAL A 109 0.03 -2.05 -12.36
C VAL A 109 -0.55 -2.88 -11.22
N TRP A 110 -0.88 -2.22 -10.09
CA TRP A 110 -1.79 -2.73 -9.08
C TRP A 110 -2.94 -1.74 -8.92
N ALA A 111 -4.18 -2.22 -9.01
CA ALA A 111 -5.36 -1.38 -8.90
C ALA A 111 -6.42 -2.02 -7.99
N ILE A 112 -7.16 -1.16 -7.29
CA ILE A 112 -8.29 -1.52 -6.43
C ILE A 112 -9.56 -0.92 -7.02
N PHE A 113 -10.59 -1.76 -7.16
CA PHE A 113 -11.91 -1.34 -7.63
C PHE A 113 -12.97 -1.77 -6.61
N CYS A 114 -14.03 -0.97 -6.46
CA CYS A 114 -15.14 -1.29 -5.56
C CYS A 114 -16.47 -0.80 -6.13
N GLU A 115 -17.50 -1.62 -6.01
CA GLU A 115 -18.90 -1.25 -6.28
C GLU A 115 -19.50 -0.46 -5.11
N GLY A 116 -20.59 0.25 -5.37
CA GLY A 116 -21.40 0.88 -4.32
C GLY A 116 -20.67 2.00 -3.57
N VAL A 117 -19.68 2.62 -4.19
CA VAL A 117 -18.95 3.77 -3.67
C VAL A 117 -19.39 5.06 -4.35
N GLU A 118 -19.36 6.17 -3.62
CA GLU A 118 -19.58 7.50 -4.14
C GLU A 118 -18.31 8.33 -3.97
N ARG A 119 -17.82 8.92 -5.05
CA ARG A 119 -16.66 9.81 -4.98
C ARG A 119 -17.05 11.13 -4.32
N VAL A 120 -16.43 11.45 -3.18
CA VAL A 120 -16.72 12.66 -2.39
C VAL A 120 -15.60 13.70 -2.44
N GLY A 121 -14.51 13.40 -3.12
CA GLY A 121 -13.37 14.30 -3.29
C GLY A 121 -12.21 13.63 -4.03
N GLU A 122 -11.11 14.35 -4.17
CA GLU A 122 -9.88 13.79 -4.73
C GLU A 122 -9.32 12.71 -3.80
N GLY A 123 -9.15 11.50 -4.32
CA GLY A 123 -8.72 10.34 -3.54
C GLY A 123 -9.68 9.93 -2.41
N ALA A 124 -10.91 10.49 -2.38
CA ALA A 124 -11.88 10.23 -1.33
C ALA A 124 -13.18 9.67 -1.90
N PHE A 125 -13.73 8.67 -1.23
CA PHE A 125 -15.00 8.04 -1.58
C PHE A 125 -15.76 7.62 -0.32
N SER A 126 -17.08 7.63 -0.37
CA SER A 126 -17.93 7.12 0.69
C SER A 126 -18.42 5.72 0.39
N HIS A 127 -18.50 4.89 1.40
CA HIS A 127 -19.07 3.55 1.36
C HIS A 127 -19.55 3.15 2.76
N ASN A 128 -20.75 2.60 2.85
CA ASN A 128 -21.31 2.02 4.08
C ASN A 128 -21.24 2.94 5.33
N GLY A 129 -21.40 4.25 5.13
CA GLY A 129 -21.38 5.24 6.22
C GLY A 129 -19.97 5.74 6.60
N TYR A 130 -18.93 5.26 5.94
CA TYR A 130 -17.54 5.71 6.13
C TYR A 130 -17.07 6.55 4.95
N THR A 131 -16.14 7.49 5.21
CA THR A 131 -15.38 8.16 4.15
C THR A 131 -13.96 7.61 4.13
N HIS A 132 -13.61 6.98 3.03
CA HIS A 132 -12.29 6.42 2.78
C HIS A 132 -11.44 7.42 2.00
N ARG A 133 -10.17 7.60 2.39
CA ARG A 133 -9.26 8.56 1.76
C ARG A 133 -7.93 7.93 1.45
N TYR A 134 -7.52 8.00 0.19
CA TYR A 134 -6.16 7.70 -0.26
C TYR A 134 -5.40 9.01 -0.49
N ALA A 135 -4.38 9.26 0.29
CA ALA A 135 -3.41 10.32 0.05
C ALA A 135 -2.21 9.70 -0.67
N LEU A 136 -2.11 9.93 -1.98
CA LEU A 136 -1.14 9.27 -2.84
C LEU A 136 -0.01 10.23 -3.25
N MET A 137 1.20 9.69 -3.46
CA MET A 137 2.38 10.43 -3.94
C MET A 137 2.72 11.67 -3.12
N ARG A 138 2.51 11.61 -1.79
CA ARG A 138 2.82 12.74 -0.91
C ARG A 138 4.33 12.93 -0.79
N GLU A 139 4.77 14.15 -1.02
CA GLU A 139 6.16 14.59 -0.91
C GLU A 139 6.21 15.91 -0.15
N ALA A 140 7.36 16.20 0.46
CA ALA A 140 7.59 17.45 1.14
C ALA A 140 9.01 17.97 0.88
N ALA A 141 9.20 19.27 1.04
CA ALA A 141 10.51 19.89 0.96
C ALA A 141 11.36 19.52 2.19
N GLY A 142 12.66 19.43 2.00
CA GLY A 142 13.64 19.13 3.06
C GLY A 142 15.00 18.79 2.45
N THR A 143 16.03 18.86 3.26
CA THR A 143 17.41 18.62 2.81
C THR A 143 17.87 17.18 2.98
N ASP A 144 17.09 16.39 3.72
CA ASP A 144 17.36 14.98 4.02
C ASP A 144 16.04 14.21 4.29
N SER A 145 16.14 12.91 4.48
CA SER A 145 14.99 12.05 4.72
C SER A 145 14.24 12.38 6.02
N ALA A 146 14.93 12.84 7.06
CA ALA A 146 14.31 13.18 8.33
C ALA A 146 13.45 14.45 8.19
N SER A 147 14.02 15.54 7.65
CA SER A 147 13.30 16.79 7.44
C SER A 147 12.12 16.63 6.47
N GLN A 148 12.29 15.85 5.40
CA GLN A 148 11.19 15.54 4.46
C GLN A 148 10.09 14.74 5.16
N THR A 149 10.42 13.74 5.97
CA THR A 149 9.44 12.93 6.69
C THR A 149 8.67 13.75 7.71
N THR A 150 9.34 14.62 8.46
CA THR A 150 8.68 15.53 9.40
C THR A 150 7.68 16.43 8.68
N ALA A 151 8.13 17.15 7.65
CA ALA A 151 7.27 18.05 6.87
C ALA A 151 6.10 17.33 6.18
N LEU A 152 6.34 16.11 5.70
CA LEU A 152 5.32 15.27 5.06
C LEU A 152 4.25 14.84 6.07
N LEU A 153 4.65 14.37 7.25
CA LEU A 153 3.71 13.96 8.30
C LEU A 153 2.95 15.16 8.91
N ASP A 154 3.61 16.32 9.01
CA ASP A 154 2.95 17.57 9.44
C ASP A 154 1.88 18.00 8.44
N ALA A 155 2.21 18.02 7.15
CA ALA A 155 1.26 18.36 6.10
C ALA A 155 0.09 17.37 6.04
N TYR A 156 0.37 16.06 6.13
CA TYR A 156 -0.68 15.05 6.13
C TYR A 156 -1.57 15.14 7.39
N GLY A 157 -0.98 15.39 8.56
CA GLY A 157 -1.74 15.63 9.79
C GLY A 157 -2.64 16.86 9.69
N ALA A 158 -2.19 17.93 9.04
CA ALA A 158 -3.01 19.12 8.79
C ALA A 158 -4.16 18.83 7.80
N ASP A 159 -3.91 18.05 6.74
CA ASP A 159 -4.95 17.62 5.81
C ASP A 159 -6.04 16.79 6.52
N LEU A 160 -5.65 15.85 7.38
CA LEU A 160 -6.57 15.07 8.20
C LEU A 160 -7.39 15.97 9.14
N ALA A 161 -6.73 16.90 9.82
CA ALA A 161 -7.38 17.82 10.75
C ALA A 161 -8.42 18.73 10.03
N SER A 162 -8.18 19.11 8.78
CA SER A 162 -9.13 19.88 7.97
C SER A 162 -10.44 19.13 7.69
N CYS A 163 -10.43 17.81 7.84
CA CYS A 163 -11.58 16.92 7.71
C CYS A 163 -12.08 16.40 9.08
N GLY A 164 -11.61 16.97 10.21
CA GLY A 164 -11.99 16.50 11.54
C GLY A 164 -11.35 15.18 11.97
N MET A 165 -10.31 14.74 11.28
CA MET A 165 -9.60 13.49 11.52
C MET A 165 -8.24 13.71 12.18
N THR A 166 -7.66 12.64 12.74
CA THR A 166 -6.31 12.64 13.31
C THR A 166 -5.45 11.50 12.73
N LEU A 167 -4.13 11.60 12.90
CA LEU A 167 -3.23 10.48 12.57
C LEU A 167 -3.52 9.26 13.45
N ALA A 168 -3.80 9.48 14.73
CA ALA A 168 -4.00 8.41 15.70
C ALA A 168 -5.31 7.63 15.44
N ASP A 169 -6.41 8.33 15.24
CA ASP A 169 -7.73 7.67 15.18
C ASP A 169 -8.10 7.18 13.78
N ASN A 170 -7.58 7.84 12.74
CA ASN A 170 -8.10 7.66 11.39
C ASN A 170 -7.11 7.10 10.38
N CYS A 171 -5.78 7.26 10.60
CA CYS A 171 -4.79 6.73 9.67
C CYS A 171 -4.61 5.23 9.90
N VAL A 172 -5.09 4.43 8.95
CA VAL A 172 -5.06 2.97 9.01
C VAL A 172 -3.74 2.41 8.49
N ARG A 173 -3.23 2.98 7.39
CA ARG A 173 -2.10 2.42 6.66
C ARG A 173 -1.22 3.49 6.04
N THR A 174 0.11 3.31 6.14
CA THR A 174 1.10 4.12 5.40
C THR A 174 2.08 3.24 4.63
N TRP A 175 2.53 3.74 3.47
CA TRP A 175 3.65 3.21 2.70
C TRP A 175 4.66 4.33 2.52
N PHE A 176 5.86 4.13 3.09
CA PHE A 176 7.00 5.03 2.89
C PHE A 176 7.92 4.42 1.85
N PHE A 177 8.02 5.06 0.71
CA PHE A 177 8.99 4.73 -0.33
C PHE A 177 10.23 5.59 -0.11
N VAL A 178 11.32 4.93 0.24
CA VAL A 178 12.56 5.59 0.66
C VAL A 178 13.63 5.35 -0.38
N ARG A 179 14.15 6.44 -0.94
CA ARG A 179 15.28 6.39 -1.87
C ARG A 179 16.53 5.94 -1.14
N ASP A 180 17.28 4.98 -1.71
CA ASP A 180 18.51 4.45 -1.14
C ASP A 180 18.31 4.12 0.36
N VAL A 181 17.42 3.17 0.61
CA VAL A 181 16.85 2.83 1.93
C VAL A 181 17.94 2.57 2.98
N ASP A 182 19.05 1.94 2.61
CA ASP A 182 20.17 1.65 3.53
C ASP A 182 20.81 2.92 4.12
N VAL A 183 20.67 4.07 3.43
CA VAL A 183 21.23 5.37 3.84
C VAL A 183 20.16 6.24 4.49
N ASN A 184 18.95 6.26 3.94
CA ASN A 184 17.93 7.24 4.28
C ASN A 184 16.87 6.74 5.27
N TYR A 185 16.80 5.44 5.56
CA TYR A 185 15.72 4.87 6.37
C TYR A 185 15.76 5.33 7.83
N GLN A 186 16.97 5.52 8.40
CA GLN A 186 17.09 5.95 9.78
C GLN A 186 16.44 7.32 10.02
N GLY A 187 16.61 8.26 9.09
CA GLY A 187 15.96 9.58 9.17
C GLY A 187 14.42 9.48 9.16
N VAL A 188 13.87 8.56 8.37
CA VAL A 188 12.41 8.28 8.37
C VAL A 188 11.97 7.73 9.72
N VAL A 189 12.72 6.80 10.30
CA VAL A 189 12.40 6.18 11.60
C VAL A 189 12.38 7.22 12.72
N ASP A 190 13.40 8.07 12.78
CA ASP A 190 13.55 9.08 13.84
C ASP A 190 12.45 10.14 13.75
N ALA A 191 12.26 10.73 12.57
CA ALA A 191 11.22 11.73 12.34
C ALA A 191 9.81 11.18 12.61
N ARG A 192 9.53 9.95 12.17
CA ARG A 192 8.24 9.30 12.43
C ARG A 192 8.01 9.06 13.92
N ARG A 193 9.04 8.65 14.67
CA ARG A 193 8.96 8.45 16.13
C ARG A 193 8.58 9.74 16.83
N GLU A 194 9.29 10.84 16.56
CA GLU A 194 9.02 12.13 17.15
C GLU A 194 7.61 12.62 16.85
N LYS A 195 7.18 12.51 15.59
CA LYS A 195 5.82 12.90 15.19
C LYS A 195 4.75 12.04 15.85
N PHE A 196 4.92 10.73 15.89
CA PHE A 196 3.96 9.80 16.48
C PHE A 196 3.83 10.03 17.98
N ASP A 197 4.93 10.20 18.71
CA ASP A 197 4.91 10.53 20.14
C ASP A 197 4.11 11.81 20.40
N SER A 198 4.30 12.84 19.57
CA SER A 198 3.56 14.12 19.68
C SER A 198 2.06 13.99 19.40
N CYS A 199 1.65 12.94 18.67
CA CYS A 199 0.26 12.66 18.32
C CYS A 199 -0.39 11.59 19.24
N GLY A 200 0.30 11.14 20.30
CA GLY A 200 -0.21 10.12 21.21
C GLY A 200 -0.11 8.68 20.72
N LEU A 201 0.60 8.45 19.60
CA LEU A 201 0.93 7.13 19.07
C LEU A 201 2.17 6.60 19.77
N THR A 202 1.98 5.72 20.75
CA THR A 202 3.02 5.26 21.69
C THR A 202 2.91 3.74 21.94
N PRO A 203 3.89 3.10 22.58
CA PRO A 203 3.77 1.69 22.98
C PRO A 203 2.62 1.37 23.94
N LYS A 204 2.01 2.40 24.57
CA LYS A 204 0.88 2.25 25.50
C LYS A 204 -0.48 2.44 24.83
N THR A 205 -0.49 3.01 23.66
CA THR A 205 -1.67 3.18 22.82
C THR A 205 -1.59 2.20 21.65
N HIS A 206 -1.23 2.66 20.48
CA HIS A 206 -0.95 1.88 19.28
C HIS A 206 -0.08 2.68 18.33
N TYR A 207 0.38 2.05 17.27
CA TYR A 207 0.96 2.69 16.10
C TYR A 207 0.07 2.47 14.86
N ILE A 208 0.52 2.95 13.73
CA ILE A 208 -0.14 2.78 12.43
C ILE A 208 0.50 1.60 11.71
N ALA A 209 -0.28 0.75 11.03
CA ALA A 209 0.27 -0.27 10.15
C ALA A 209 1.06 0.39 9.01
N SER A 210 2.33 -0.01 8.81
CA SER A 210 3.24 0.70 7.93
C SER A 210 4.25 -0.20 7.25
N THR A 211 4.63 0.17 6.03
CA THR A 211 5.77 -0.42 5.32
C THR A 211 6.72 0.69 4.90
N GLY A 212 7.96 0.65 5.36
CA GLY A 212 9.06 1.43 4.82
C GLY A 212 9.91 0.54 3.91
N ILE A 213 10.06 0.89 2.66
CA ILE A 213 10.66 0.05 1.63
C ILE A 213 11.45 0.89 0.62
N GLU A 214 12.44 0.27 -0.03
CA GLU A 214 13.12 0.91 -1.14
C GLU A 214 12.13 1.31 -2.22
N GLY A 215 12.22 2.56 -2.67
CA GLY A 215 11.47 3.07 -3.79
C GLY A 215 11.95 4.47 -4.15
N LYS A 216 12.24 4.71 -5.45
CA LYS A 216 12.78 5.99 -5.90
C LYS A 216 11.69 6.84 -6.54
N PRO A 217 11.42 8.04 -6.00
CA PRO A 217 10.70 9.07 -6.73
C PRO A 217 11.46 9.49 -7.99
N ASP A 218 10.79 10.14 -8.93
CA ASP A 218 11.38 10.64 -10.18
C ASP A 218 12.44 11.72 -9.97
N ARG A 219 12.28 12.56 -8.94
CA ARG A 219 13.21 13.65 -8.61
C ARG A 219 14.29 13.18 -7.65
N ARG A 220 15.53 13.63 -7.88
CA ARG A 220 16.69 13.23 -7.08
C ARG A 220 16.73 13.85 -5.68
N ASP A 221 16.10 15.00 -5.50
CA ASP A 221 16.00 15.73 -4.24
C ASP A 221 14.87 15.24 -3.33
N VAL A 222 14.08 14.26 -3.79
CA VAL A 222 13.04 13.59 -3.00
C VAL A 222 13.60 12.28 -2.46
N PHE A 223 13.80 12.23 -1.15
CA PHE A 223 14.30 11.06 -0.43
C PHE A 223 13.17 10.15 0.04
N VAL A 224 11.98 10.74 0.30
CA VAL A 224 10.84 10.02 0.85
C VAL A 224 9.56 10.43 0.11
N ARG A 225 8.80 9.44 -0.35
CA ARG A 225 7.43 9.59 -0.84
C ARG A 225 6.51 8.73 0.02
N MET A 226 5.32 9.23 0.34
CA MET A 226 4.35 8.48 1.14
C MET A 226 3.02 8.34 0.39
N ASP A 227 2.47 7.12 0.46
CA ASP A 227 1.05 6.89 0.28
C ASP A 227 0.44 6.58 1.65
N ALA A 228 -0.78 7.03 1.88
CA ALA A 228 -1.52 6.75 3.10
C ALA A 228 -2.99 6.45 2.81
N TYR A 229 -3.57 5.65 3.68
CA TYR A 229 -4.99 5.34 3.69
C TYR A 229 -5.57 5.67 5.07
N SER A 230 -6.64 6.44 5.08
CA SER A 230 -7.37 6.83 6.29
C SER A 230 -8.86 6.66 6.12
N VAL A 231 -9.58 6.51 7.23
CA VAL A 231 -11.03 6.31 7.24
C VAL A 231 -11.66 7.24 8.28
N GLU A 232 -12.65 8.00 7.84
CA GLU A 232 -13.51 8.83 8.68
C GLU A 232 -14.75 8.03 9.09
N GLY A 233 -15.21 8.23 10.32
CA GLY A 233 -16.42 7.58 10.84
C GLY A 233 -16.19 6.28 11.59
N LEU A 234 -14.93 5.83 11.75
CA LEU A 234 -14.62 4.67 12.59
C LEU A 234 -14.93 4.96 14.06
N SER A 235 -15.54 3.99 14.71
CA SER A 235 -15.80 3.98 16.15
C SER A 235 -14.75 3.18 16.90
N GLU A 236 -14.67 3.37 18.21
CA GLU A 236 -13.82 2.57 19.08
C GLU A 236 -14.11 1.07 18.91
N GLY A 237 -13.06 0.26 18.82
CA GLY A 237 -13.14 -1.19 18.67
C GLY A 237 -13.25 -1.69 17.22
N GLN A 238 -13.44 -0.82 16.22
CA GLN A 238 -13.45 -1.22 14.82
C GLN A 238 -12.04 -1.46 14.24
N GLN A 239 -10.99 -1.00 14.92
CA GLN A 239 -9.60 -1.27 14.61
C GLN A 239 -9.03 -2.27 15.60
N GLN A 240 -8.62 -3.44 15.13
CA GLN A 240 -7.92 -4.46 15.90
C GLN A 240 -6.45 -4.53 15.44
N TYR A 241 -5.51 -4.20 16.32
CA TYR A 241 -4.08 -4.29 16.04
C TYR A 241 -3.60 -5.72 16.19
N LEU A 242 -2.73 -6.15 15.26
CA LEU A 242 -2.24 -7.53 15.15
C LEU A 242 -0.77 -7.59 15.53
N TYR A 243 -0.40 -8.58 16.33
CA TYR A 243 0.93 -8.67 16.95
C TYR A 243 1.66 -9.99 16.65
N ALA A 244 0.94 -11.11 16.56
CA ALA A 244 1.50 -12.46 16.41
C ALA A 244 2.67 -12.74 17.35
N ARG A 245 2.50 -12.51 18.67
CA ARG A 245 3.58 -12.46 19.68
C ARG A 245 4.40 -13.75 19.82
N ASP A 246 3.84 -14.89 19.42
CA ASP A 246 4.59 -16.16 19.40
C ASP A 246 5.59 -16.23 18.21
N TYR A 247 5.43 -15.36 17.21
CA TYR A 247 6.21 -15.30 15.98
C TYR A 247 7.05 -14.04 15.85
N LEU A 248 6.56 -12.90 16.34
CA LEU A 248 7.12 -11.57 16.16
C LEU A 248 7.22 -10.82 17.49
N ASN A 249 8.31 -10.10 17.69
CA ASN A 249 8.45 -9.19 18.83
C ASN A 249 7.76 -7.84 18.56
N PRO A 250 7.42 -7.07 19.61
CA PRO A 250 6.96 -5.70 19.47
C PRO A 250 7.97 -4.82 18.73
N THR A 251 7.49 -3.96 17.86
CA THR A 251 8.35 -3.12 16.99
C THR A 251 9.15 -2.09 17.77
N TYR A 252 8.60 -1.54 18.85
CA TYR A 252 9.27 -0.57 19.72
C TYR A 252 10.50 -1.14 20.42
N GLU A 253 10.62 -2.47 20.59
CA GLU A 253 11.79 -3.11 21.23
C GLU A 253 13.09 -2.92 20.42
N TYR A 254 12.98 -2.72 19.10
CA TYR A 254 14.12 -2.42 18.23
C TYR A 254 14.04 -1.02 17.60
N GLY A 255 13.26 -0.12 18.23
CA GLY A 255 13.31 1.30 17.97
C GLY A 255 12.50 1.80 16.79
N VAL A 256 11.58 1.02 16.22
CA VAL A 256 10.69 1.47 15.15
C VAL A 256 9.24 1.60 15.63
N THR A 257 8.46 2.43 14.96
CA THR A 257 7.12 2.85 15.37
C THR A 257 6.09 2.48 14.29
N PHE A 258 5.68 1.23 14.28
CA PHE A 258 4.56 0.76 13.44
C PHE A 258 3.91 -0.48 14.07
N GLU A 259 2.63 -0.74 13.75
CA GLU A 259 1.98 -2.00 14.07
C GLU A 259 2.31 -3.08 13.04
N ARG A 260 2.37 -4.34 13.47
CA ARG A 260 2.60 -5.50 12.59
C ARG A 260 1.47 -5.68 11.59
N GLY A 261 0.26 -5.30 11.96
CA GLY A 261 -0.92 -5.26 11.13
C GLY A 261 -2.09 -4.64 11.86
N VAL A 262 -3.12 -4.33 11.10
CA VAL A 262 -4.41 -3.87 11.62
C VAL A 262 -5.53 -4.51 10.83
N ARG A 263 -6.56 -5.00 11.52
CA ARG A 263 -7.85 -5.36 10.96
C ARG A 263 -8.81 -4.21 11.21
N VAL A 264 -9.50 -3.76 10.18
CA VAL A 264 -10.54 -2.73 10.26
C VAL A 264 -11.87 -3.35 9.85
N ASP A 265 -12.88 -3.20 10.70
CA ASP A 265 -14.24 -3.66 10.44
C ASP A 265 -15.11 -2.50 9.94
N TYR A 266 -15.65 -2.63 8.74
CA TYR A 266 -16.54 -1.62 8.11
C TYR A 266 -18.02 -2.02 8.21
N GLY A 267 -18.34 -3.06 8.99
CA GLY A 267 -19.71 -3.56 9.21
C GLY A 267 -20.17 -4.54 8.13
N ASP A 268 -19.93 -4.28 6.87
CA ASP A 268 -20.24 -5.20 5.75
C ASP A 268 -19.05 -6.10 5.36
N ARG A 269 -17.85 -5.70 5.70
CA ARG A 269 -16.59 -6.42 5.50
C ARG A 269 -15.51 -5.95 6.47
N SER A 270 -14.43 -6.70 6.52
CA SER A 270 -13.21 -6.28 7.22
C SER A 270 -12.02 -6.34 6.28
N HIS A 271 -11.10 -5.38 6.41
CA HIS A 271 -9.80 -5.43 5.74
C HIS A 271 -8.68 -5.68 6.77
N ILE A 272 -7.72 -6.50 6.39
CA ILE A 272 -6.49 -6.71 7.17
C ILE A 272 -5.31 -6.12 6.39
N PHE A 273 -4.65 -5.14 6.98
CA PHE A 273 -3.44 -4.54 6.44
C PHE A 273 -2.24 -5.04 7.22
N ILE A 274 -1.40 -5.85 6.57
CA ILE A 274 -0.17 -6.37 7.17
C ILE A 274 1.01 -5.48 6.78
N SER A 275 1.78 -5.06 7.77
CA SER A 275 2.99 -4.26 7.59
C SER A 275 4.12 -5.09 6.99
N GLY A 276 5.13 -4.41 6.47
CA GLY A 276 6.36 -5.08 6.06
C GLY A 276 6.91 -5.94 7.19
N THR A 277 7.19 -7.22 6.90
CA THR A 277 7.76 -8.15 7.86
C THR A 277 9.02 -8.79 7.28
N ALA A 278 9.84 -9.38 8.15
CA ALA A 278 11.13 -9.96 7.79
C ALA A 278 11.27 -11.38 8.38
N SER A 279 12.36 -12.04 8.02
CA SER A 279 12.75 -13.31 8.60
C SER A 279 13.32 -13.12 10.01
N ILE A 280 12.43 -12.87 10.97
CA ILE A 280 12.77 -12.70 12.39
C ILE A 280 11.97 -13.66 13.27
N ASP A 281 12.48 -13.91 14.48
CA ASP A 281 11.76 -14.61 15.52
C ASP A 281 11.06 -13.66 16.52
N ASN A 282 10.36 -14.23 17.50
CA ASN A 282 9.67 -13.46 18.55
C ASN A 282 10.58 -12.75 19.55
N ARG A 283 11.90 -12.81 19.36
CA ARG A 283 12.91 -12.02 20.09
C ARG A 283 13.57 -10.98 19.21
N GLY A 284 13.07 -10.77 17.99
CA GLY A 284 13.61 -9.81 17.02
C GLY A 284 14.92 -10.26 16.37
N ARG A 285 15.35 -11.51 16.54
CA ARG A 285 16.60 -12.00 15.95
C ARG A 285 16.35 -12.43 14.50
N VAL A 286 17.25 -12.01 13.61
CA VAL A 286 17.25 -12.48 12.21
C VAL A 286 17.52 -13.99 12.21
N VAL A 287 16.64 -14.75 11.56
CA VAL A 287 16.79 -16.20 11.37
C VAL A 287 17.08 -16.52 9.91
N HIS A 288 17.77 -17.64 9.67
CA HIS A 288 18.15 -18.09 8.33
C HIS A 288 19.06 -17.11 7.56
N ALA A 289 19.97 -16.41 8.26
CA ALA A 289 20.90 -15.47 7.63
C ALA A 289 21.68 -16.16 6.49
N GLY A 290 21.72 -15.48 5.32
CA GLY A 290 22.38 -15.98 4.12
C GLY A 290 21.57 -17.00 3.29
N ASP A 291 20.40 -17.41 3.74
CA ASP A 291 19.50 -18.33 3.01
C ASP A 291 18.19 -17.59 2.65
N VAL A 292 18.18 -16.96 1.49
CA VAL A 292 17.03 -16.15 1.02
C VAL A 292 15.75 -16.97 0.91
N ARG A 293 15.85 -18.27 0.55
CA ARG A 293 14.67 -19.13 0.43
C ARG A 293 14.03 -19.37 1.79
N ARG A 294 14.81 -19.79 2.79
CA ARG A 294 14.31 -19.97 4.16
C ARG A 294 13.87 -18.67 4.80
N GLN A 295 14.53 -17.55 4.47
CA GLN A 295 14.09 -16.23 4.92
C GLN A 295 12.71 -15.89 4.36
N THR A 296 12.45 -16.18 3.09
CA THR A 296 11.13 -15.98 2.47
C THR A 296 10.07 -16.89 3.10
N GLU A 297 10.37 -18.17 3.30
CA GLU A 297 9.48 -19.13 3.98
C GLU A 297 9.11 -18.61 5.38
N ARG A 298 10.11 -18.19 6.18
CA ARG A 298 9.87 -17.63 7.52
C ARG A 298 9.05 -16.34 7.50
N MET A 299 9.28 -15.47 6.53
CA MET A 299 8.49 -14.26 6.35
C MET A 299 7.01 -14.61 6.13
N TRP A 300 6.71 -15.62 5.30
CA TRP A 300 5.34 -16.10 5.07
C TRP A 300 4.72 -16.69 6.32
N GLU A 301 5.47 -17.49 7.13
CA GLU A 301 4.99 -17.99 8.43
C GLU A 301 4.57 -16.84 9.35
N ASN A 302 5.33 -15.74 9.37
CA ASN A 302 5.00 -14.54 10.14
C ASN A 302 3.72 -13.86 9.62
N VAL A 303 3.55 -13.78 8.30
CA VAL A 303 2.33 -13.24 7.66
C VAL A 303 1.12 -14.10 7.99
N GLU A 304 1.22 -15.43 7.86
CA GLU A 304 0.15 -16.37 8.21
C GLU A 304 -0.27 -16.27 9.67
N ALA A 305 0.68 -16.06 10.57
CA ALA A 305 0.38 -15.88 11.99
C ALA A 305 -0.43 -14.61 12.25
N LEU A 306 -0.11 -13.50 11.57
CA LEU A 306 -0.87 -12.25 11.64
C LEU A 306 -2.27 -12.40 11.02
N LEU A 307 -2.38 -13.06 9.86
CA LEU A 307 -3.68 -13.35 9.24
C LEU A 307 -4.57 -14.16 10.18
N ARG A 308 -4.03 -15.22 10.78
CA ARG A 308 -4.76 -16.08 11.72
C ARG A 308 -5.24 -15.33 12.96
N GLU A 309 -4.42 -14.42 13.52
CA GLU A 309 -4.83 -13.54 14.62
C GLU A 309 -5.96 -12.60 14.21
N GLY A 310 -5.93 -12.11 12.97
CA GLY A 310 -6.99 -11.30 12.36
C GLY A 310 -8.22 -12.10 11.92
N GLY A 311 -8.23 -13.43 12.09
CA GLY A 311 -9.35 -14.30 11.68
C GLY A 311 -9.40 -14.63 10.20
N ALA A 312 -8.25 -14.58 9.49
CA ALA A 312 -8.10 -14.86 8.07
C ALA A 312 -7.02 -15.91 7.80
N THR A 313 -6.90 -16.32 6.55
CA THR A 313 -5.92 -17.27 6.02
C THR A 313 -5.25 -16.72 4.76
N MET A 314 -4.32 -17.47 4.18
CA MET A 314 -3.73 -17.12 2.87
C MET A 314 -4.75 -17.13 1.72
N ASP A 315 -5.86 -17.87 1.85
CA ASP A 315 -6.95 -17.87 0.86
C ASP A 315 -7.76 -16.57 0.86
N ASP A 316 -7.57 -15.72 1.90
CA ASP A 316 -8.23 -14.43 2.04
C ASP A 316 -7.33 -13.26 1.60
N VAL A 317 -6.16 -13.53 1.00
CA VAL A 317 -5.25 -12.49 0.49
C VAL A 317 -5.69 -12.04 -0.90
N MET A 318 -5.81 -10.72 -1.09
CA MET A 318 -6.18 -10.09 -2.37
C MET A 318 -4.99 -9.42 -3.05
#